data_b111acebbcdd007c41c58f9fd67ad8c9
#
_entry.id   b111acebbcdd007c41c58f9fd67ad8c9
#
_cell.length_a   1.000
_cell.length_b   1.000
_cell.length_c   1.000
_cell.angle_alpha   90.00
_cell.angle_beta   90.00
_cell.angle_gamma   90.00
#
_symmetry.space_group_name_H-M   'P 1'
#
loop_
_entity.id
_entity.type
_entity.pdbx_description
1 polymer ?
#
loop_
_entity_poly.entity_id
_entity_poly.type
_entity_poly.pdbx_seq_one_letter_code
_entity_poly.pdbx_strand_id
1 'polypeptide(L)'
;MAKTTFNGPVTSQNGFVDGHQVVAANAINTTATATAAQVVAGYITSTSVGTVSITLPTGTLLGAALGATQGTTLDLFIDNTAGASVVTVVVAVNGILSTAAADTPGSFGDLTIAAGVTGLARFTLMFSSATAYVFTRTA
;
A
#
# COMPACT_ATOMS: atom_id res chain seq x y z
N MET A 1 19.38 8.41 -1.41
CA MET A 1 18.79 9.76 -1.52
C MET A 1 18.88 10.45 -0.18
N ALA A 2 19.34 11.68 -0.14
CA ALA A 2 19.45 12.42 1.12
C ALA A 2 18.03 12.75 1.65
N LYS A 3 17.79 12.48 2.94
CA LYS A 3 16.55 12.83 3.62
C LYS A 3 16.66 14.29 4.07
N THR A 4 15.76 15.15 3.61
CA THR A 4 15.65 16.51 4.11
C THR A 4 14.75 16.52 5.34
N THR A 5 15.28 16.98 6.48
CA THR A 5 14.51 17.09 7.72
C THR A 5 14.23 18.58 7.99
N PHE A 6 12.98 18.92 8.20
CA PHE A 6 12.55 20.27 8.59
C PHE A 6 12.29 20.27 10.09
N ASN A 7 12.94 21.18 10.82
CA ASN A 7 12.79 21.32 12.27
C ASN A 7 11.76 22.39 12.67
N GLY A 8 10.78 22.65 11.85
CA GLY A 8 9.75 23.64 12.11
C GLY A 8 8.57 23.53 11.13
N PRO A 9 7.54 24.38 11.31
CA PRO A 9 6.41 24.39 10.39
C PRO A 9 6.86 24.69 8.96
N VAL A 10 6.41 23.89 8.02
CA VAL A 10 6.62 24.13 6.58
C VAL A 10 5.38 24.82 6.04
N THR A 11 5.52 26.06 5.58
CA THR A 11 4.43 26.82 4.98
C THR A 11 4.63 26.88 3.47
N SER A 12 3.63 26.41 2.71
CA SER A 12 3.61 26.52 1.27
C SER A 12 2.41 27.39 0.84
N GLN A 13 2.67 28.43 0.05
CA GLN A 13 1.62 29.32 -0.43
C GLN A 13 0.72 28.66 -1.49
N ASN A 14 1.22 27.62 -2.17
CA ASN A 14 0.50 26.93 -3.25
C ASN A 14 0.14 25.49 -2.90
N GLY A 15 0.18 25.13 -1.61
CA GLY A 15 -0.06 23.77 -1.15
C GLY A 15 1.14 22.85 -1.33
N PHE A 16 1.06 21.69 -0.69
CA PHE A 16 1.99 20.60 -0.88
C PHE A 16 1.47 19.65 -1.94
N VAL A 17 2.25 19.39 -2.97
CA VAL A 17 2.05 18.24 -3.84
C VAL A 17 2.83 17.09 -3.21
N ASP A 18 2.13 16.20 -2.51
CA ASP A 18 2.69 14.93 -2.08
C ASP A 18 2.71 14.00 -3.31
N GLY A 19 3.77 14.13 -4.09
CA GLY A 19 3.99 13.33 -5.28
C GLY A 19 4.73 12.05 -4.90
N HIS A 20 4.07 10.92 -4.99
CA HIS A 20 4.78 9.65 -5.04
C HIS A 20 5.56 9.61 -6.35
N GLN A 21 6.88 9.83 -6.26
CA GLN A 21 7.76 9.60 -7.41
C GLN A 21 7.87 8.10 -7.65
N VAL A 22 7.06 7.61 -8.55
CA VAL A 22 7.27 6.26 -9.10
C VAL A 22 8.42 6.35 -10.10
N VAL A 23 9.61 6.06 -9.64
CA VAL A 23 10.84 6.09 -10.48
C VAL A 23 10.87 4.92 -11.47
N ALA A 24 10.10 3.88 -11.24
CA ALA A 24 9.86 2.74 -12.13
C ALA A 24 8.47 2.16 -11.87
N ALA A 25 7.87 1.56 -12.87
CA ALA A 25 6.62 0.85 -12.70
C ALA A 25 6.81 -0.28 -11.67
N ASN A 26 6.13 -0.16 -10.54
CA ASN A 26 6.10 -1.22 -9.51
C ASN A 26 5.10 -2.30 -9.93
N ALA A 27 5.36 -2.96 -11.05
CA ALA A 27 4.48 -4.00 -11.57
C ALA A 27 4.68 -5.31 -10.81
N ILE A 28 3.58 -5.89 -10.33
CA ILE A 28 3.55 -7.24 -9.74
C ILE A 28 2.52 -8.06 -10.51
N ASN A 29 3.00 -8.85 -11.46
CA ASN A 29 2.17 -9.64 -12.39
C ASN A 29 2.15 -11.14 -12.06
N THR A 30 2.81 -11.54 -10.99
CA THR A 30 2.83 -12.91 -10.49
C THR A 30 2.72 -12.88 -8.97
N THR A 31 2.21 -13.94 -8.37
CA THR A 31 2.13 -14.05 -6.90
C THR A 31 3.50 -13.85 -6.29
N ALA A 32 3.63 -12.82 -5.45
CA ALA A 32 4.90 -12.42 -4.84
C ALA A 32 4.69 -11.63 -3.55
N THR A 33 5.74 -11.50 -2.77
CA THR A 33 5.81 -10.55 -1.66
C THR A 33 6.34 -9.21 -2.19
N ALA A 34 5.58 -8.14 -2.02
CA ALA A 34 6.02 -6.79 -2.33
C ALA A 34 7.20 -6.40 -1.45
N THR A 35 8.19 -5.75 -2.01
CA THR A 35 9.29 -5.18 -1.21
C THR A 35 8.80 -3.96 -0.44
N ALA A 36 9.45 -3.63 0.68
CA ALA A 36 9.14 -2.41 1.42
C ALA A 36 9.27 -1.16 0.54
N ALA A 37 10.26 -1.12 -0.37
CA ALA A 37 10.44 -0.01 -1.30
C ALA A 37 9.26 0.16 -2.28
N GLN A 38 8.69 -0.95 -2.78
CA GLN A 38 7.52 -0.91 -3.65
C GLN A 38 6.29 -0.37 -2.91
N VAL A 39 6.09 -0.77 -1.66
CA VAL A 39 4.97 -0.28 -0.85
C VAL A 39 5.16 1.18 -0.46
N VAL A 40 6.38 1.58 -0.08
CA VAL A 40 6.71 3.00 0.24
C VAL A 40 6.54 3.91 -0.96
N ALA A 41 6.73 3.41 -2.18
CA ALA A 41 6.42 4.17 -3.40
C ALA A 41 4.93 4.49 -3.56
N GLY A 42 4.05 3.78 -2.84
CA GLY A 42 2.62 4.09 -2.74
C GLY A 42 1.77 3.69 -3.95
N TYR A 43 2.36 3.10 -4.99
CA TYR A 43 1.64 2.70 -6.20
C TYR A 43 2.19 1.40 -6.77
N ILE A 44 1.33 0.40 -6.89
CA ILE A 44 1.63 -0.90 -7.48
C ILE A 44 0.64 -1.17 -8.61
N THR A 45 1.13 -1.65 -9.74
CA THR A 45 0.30 -2.03 -10.89
C THR A 45 0.29 -3.54 -11.09
N SER A 46 -0.79 -4.07 -11.64
CA SER A 46 -0.86 -5.44 -12.13
C SER A 46 -1.54 -5.48 -13.51
N THR A 47 -0.93 -6.21 -14.43
CA THR A 47 -1.48 -6.46 -15.77
C THR A 47 -1.63 -7.97 -16.02
N SER A 48 -1.67 -8.75 -14.94
CA SER A 48 -1.70 -10.21 -15.03
C SER A 48 -2.99 -10.73 -15.65
N VAL A 49 -2.86 -11.77 -16.44
CA VAL A 49 -3.98 -12.54 -16.99
C VAL A 49 -4.45 -13.65 -16.04
N GLY A 50 -3.64 -14.02 -15.05
CA GLY A 50 -3.95 -14.99 -14.00
C GLY A 50 -4.14 -14.32 -12.65
N THR A 51 -4.77 -15.00 -11.70
CA THR A 51 -4.94 -14.53 -10.33
C THR A 51 -3.57 -14.31 -9.67
N VAL A 52 -3.41 -13.16 -9.02
CA VAL A 52 -2.18 -12.76 -8.32
C VAL A 52 -2.47 -12.51 -6.86
N SER A 53 -1.60 -13.01 -5.98
CA SER A 53 -1.59 -12.63 -4.56
C SER A 53 -0.37 -11.76 -4.29
N ILE A 54 -0.61 -10.56 -3.79
CA ILE A 54 0.44 -9.61 -3.38
C ILE A 54 0.52 -9.63 -1.87
N THR A 55 1.56 -10.27 -1.32
CA THR A 55 1.82 -10.24 0.12
C THR A 55 2.54 -8.95 0.48
N LEU A 56 2.02 -8.18 1.42
CA LEU A 56 2.68 -6.98 1.93
C LEU A 56 3.93 -7.33 2.74
N PRO A 57 4.93 -6.44 2.82
CA PRO A 57 6.08 -6.66 3.68
C PRO A 57 5.67 -6.68 5.16
N THR A 58 6.51 -7.32 5.99
CA THR A 58 6.30 -7.33 7.44
C THR A 58 6.33 -5.91 8.01
N GLY A 59 5.66 -5.72 9.15
CA GLY A 59 5.67 -4.42 9.83
C GLY A 59 7.09 -3.95 10.18
N THR A 60 7.99 -4.87 10.49
CA THR A 60 9.40 -4.54 10.76
C THR A 60 10.12 -4.00 9.52
N LEU A 61 9.96 -4.67 8.37
CA LEU A 61 10.62 -4.23 7.13
C LEU A 61 10.05 -2.90 6.62
N LEU A 62 8.73 -2.77 6.65
CA LEU A 62 8.07 -1.56 6.17
C LEU A 62 8.34 -0.39 7.11
N GLY A 63 8.30 -0.62 8.43
CA GLY A 63 8.61 0.39 9.42
C GLY A 63 10.05 0.90 9.32
N ALA A 64 11.01 0.02 9.10
CA ALA A 64 12.40 0.40 8.87
C ALA A 64 12.57 1.25 7.59
N ALA A 65 11.89 0.88 6.50
CA ALA A 65 11.96 1.61 5.24
C ALA A 65 11.37 3.02 5.32
N LEU A 66 10.32 3.21 6.12
CA LEU A 66 9.67 4.50 6.35
C LEU A 66 10.34 5.33 7.45
N GLY A 67 11.14 4.72 8.31
CA GLY A 67 11.51 5.32 9.59
C GLY A 67 10.28 5.56 10.46
N ALA A 68 9.37 4.59 10.48
CA ALA A 68 8.05 4.75 11.07
C ALA A 68 8.11 4.87 12.60
N THR A 69 7.18 5.66 13.12
CA THR A 69 6.84 5.75 14.54
C THR A 69 5.34 5.52 14.69
N GLN A 70 4.85 5.44 15.90
CA GLN A 70 3.42 5.37 16.15
C GLN A 70 2.71 6.57 15.49
N GLY A 71 1.63 6.31 14.75
CA GLY A 71 0.86 7.32 14.03
C GLY A 71 1.37 7.63 12.61
N THR A 72 2.52 7.07 12.19
CA THR A 72 2.94 7.18 10.78
C THR A 72 1.91 6.51 9.87
N THR A 73 1.46 7.22 8.84
CA THR A 73 0.49 6.73 7.85
C THR A 73 1.09 6.68 6.46
N LEU A 74 0.60 5.75 5.65
CA LEU A 74 0.95 5.59 4.25
C LEU A 74 -0.29 5.17 3.48
N ASP A 75 -0.55 5.81 2.35
CA ASP A 75 -1.53 5.35 1.38
C ASP A 75 -0.85 4.50 0.30
N LEU A 76 -1.46 3.37 -0.01
CA LEU A 76 -1.04 2.45 -1.05
C LEU A 76 -2.16 2.30 -2.08
N PHE A 77 -1.88 2.63 -3.31
CA PHE A 77 -2.76 2.36 -4.45
C PHE A 77 -2.32 1.10 -5.15
N ILE A 78 -3.28 0.22 -5.43
CA ILE A 78 -3.05 -0.97 -6.26
C ILE A 78 -3.98 -0.88 -7.46
N ASP A 79 -3.39 -0.84 -8.64
CA ASP A 79 -4.06 -0.65 -9.90
C ASP A 79 -4.01 -1.94 -10.72
N ASN A 80 -5.17 -2.57 -10.85
CA ASN A 80 -5.41 -3.76 -11.65
C ASN A 80 -6.34 -3.46 -12.85
N THR A 81 -6.45 -2.18 -13.23
CA THR A 81 -7.36 -1.76 -14.33
C THR A 81 -6.97 -2.33 -15.68
N ALA A 82 -5.69 -2.61 -15.89
CA ALA A 82 -5.16 -3.27 -17.09
C ALA A 82 -5.05 -4.80 -16.94
N GLY A 83 -5.38 -5.35 -15.77
CA GLY A 83 -5.36 -6.79 -15.52
C GLY A 83 -6.60 -7.48 -16.08
N ALA A 84 -6.50 -8.79 -16.32
CA ALA A 84 -7.60 -9.64 -16.77
C ALA A 84 -8.09 -10.60 -15.66
N SER A 85 -7.46 -10.61 -14.50
CA SER A 85 -7.84 -11.48 -13.38
C SER A 85 -7.69 -10.74 -12.05
N VAL A 86 -8.25 -11.31 -10.99
CA VAL A 86 -8.29 -10.73 -9.65
C VAL A 86 -6.90 -10.67 -9.02
N VAL A 87 -6.62 -9.56 -8.35
CA VAL A 87 -5.49 -9.41 -7.43
C VAL A 87 -6.00 -9.50 -5.99
N THR A 88 -5.34 -10.30 -5.15
CA THR A 88 -5.64 -10.41 -3.72
C THR A 88 -4.46 -9.87 -2.92
N VAL A 89 -4.73 -8.96 -2.00
CA VAL A 89 -3.71 -8.44 -1.07
C VAL A 89 -3.66 -9.34 0.18
N VAL A 90 -2.47 -9.72 0.58
CA VAL A 90 -2.23 -10.56 1.76
C VAL A 90 -1.38 -9.78 2.75
N VAL A 91 -1.82 -9.72 4.00
CA VAL A 91 -1.11 -9.02 5.07
C VAL A 91 -0.08 -9.97 5.68
N ALA A 92 1.16 -9.50 5.86
CA ALA A 92 2.23 -10.28 6.49
C ALA A 92 2.25 -10.14 8.02
N VAL A 93 3.24 -10.76 8.65
CA VAL A 93 3.46 -10.67 10.10
C VAL A 93 3.60 -9.22 10.57
N ASN A 94 2.93 -8.87 11.68
CA ASN A 94 2.84 -7.52 12.22
C ASN A 94 2.13 -6.50 11.31
N GLY A 95 1.39 -6.99 10.32
CA GLY A 95 0.33 -6.25 9.66
C GLY A 95 -1.02 -6.75 10.18
N ILE A 96 -1.89 -5.87 10.57
CA ILE A 96 -3.19 -6.19 11.16
C ILE A 96 -4.28 -5.57 10.30
N LEU A 97 -5.20 -6.40 9.82
CA LEU A 97 -6.40 -5.90 9.15
C LEU A 97 -7.30 -5.21 10.18
N SER A 98 -7.72 -3.98 9.91
CA SER A 98 -8.49 -3.17 10.87
C SER A 98 -9.93 -3.63 11.07
N THR A 99 -10.47 -4.45 10.17
CA THR A 99 -11.79 -5.02 10.32
C THR A 99 -11.70 -6.51 10.49
N ALA A 100 -12.42 -7.04 11.48
CA ALA A 100 -12.62 -8.47 11.67
C ALA A 100 -13.66 -9.04 10.69
N ALA A 101 -14.25 -8.22 9.84
CA ALA A 101 -15.20 -8.66 8.84
C ALA A 101 -14.48 -9.57 7.83
N ALA A 102 -15.11 -10.68 7.53
CA ALA A 102 -14.68 -11.52 6.43
C ALA A 102 -14.50 -10.69 5.16
N ASP A 103 -13.58 -11.12 4.33
CA ASP A 103 -13.32 -10.59 3.00
C ASP A 103 -14.64 -10.58 2.18
N THR A 104 -15.41 -9.53 2.36
CA THR A 104 -16.70 -9.33 1.69
C THR A 104 -16.53 -8.24 0.66
N PRO A 105 -16.83 -8.52 -0.63
CA PRO A 105 -16.67 -7.54 -1.69
C PRO A 105 -17.34 -6.20 -1.37
N GLY A 106 -16.56 -5.11 -1.53
CA GLY A 106 -17.00 -3.75 -1.26
C GLY A 106 -16.96 -3.32 0.21
N SER A 107 -16.48 -4.17 1.13
CA SER A 107 -16.25 -3.80 2.54
C SER A 107 -14.82 -3.28 2.75
N PHE A 108 -14.60 -2.63 3.89
CA PHE A 108 -13.23 -2.21 4.28
C PHE A 108 -12.28 -3.39 4.55
N GLY A 109 -12.81 -4.60 4.71
CA GLY A 109 -12.04 -5.83 4.82
C GLY A 109 -11.81 -6.54 3.49
N ASP A 110 -12.37 -6.03 2.39
CA ASP A 110 -12.19 -6.64 1.07
C ASP A 110 -10.76 -6.42 0.56
N LEU A 111 -10.00 -7.49 0.53
CA LEU A 111 -8.62 -7.53 0.05
C LEU A 111 -8.51 -7.92 -1.43
N THR A 112 -9.65 -8.18 -2.08
CA THR A 112 -9.68 -8.50 -3.51
C THR A 112 -9.88 -7.27 -4.37
N ILE A 113 -9.15 -7.18 -5.47
CA ILE A 113 -9.21 -6.09 -6.43
C ILE A 113 -9.61 -6.70 -7.77
N ALA A 114 -10.78 -6.32 -8.25
CA ALA A 114 -11.28 -6.78 -9.54
C ALA A 114 -10.33 -6.40 -10.68
N ALA A 115 -10.46 -7.08 -11.80
CA ALA A 115 -9.82 -6.67 -13.04
C ALA A 115 -10.65 -5.60 -13.77
N GLY A 116 -10.01 -4.81 -14.63
CA GLY A 116 -10.68 -3.86 -15.51
C GLY A 116 -11.06 -2.56 -14.83
N VAL A 117 -12.06 -1.87 -15.33
CA VAL A 117 -12.39 -0.47 -14.98
C VAL A 117 -12.67 -0.21 -13.49
N THR A 118 -12.96 -1.23 -12.72
CA THR A 118 -13.15 -1.15 -11.26
C THR A 118 -11.91 -1.60 -10.47
N GLY A 119 -10.80 -1.82 -11.17
CA GLY A 119 -9.58 -2.43 -10.64
C GLY A 119 -8.65 -1.49 -9.89
N LEU A 120 -9.08 -0.32 -9.47
CA LEU A 120 -8.27 0.57 -8.64
C LEU A 120 -8.73 0.49 -7.18
N ALA A 121 -7.82 0.18 -6.28
CA ALA A 121 -8.08 0.17 -4.86
C ALA A 121 -7.08 1.04 -4.10
N ARG A 122 -7.55 1.71 -3.06
CA ARG A 122 -6.73 2.46 -2.13
C ARG A 122 -6.78 1.81 -0.76
N PHE A 123 -5.62 1.66 -0.18
CA PHE A 123 -5.42 1.14 1.17
C PHE A 123 -4.66 2.16 2.01
N THR A 124 -5.01 2.24 3.27
CA THR A 124 -4.27 3.05 4.24
C THR A 124 -3.63 2.13 5.27
N LEU A 125 -2.34 2.32 5.47
CA LEU A 125 -1.56 1.69 6.53
C LEU A 125 -1.27 2.74 7.59
N MET A 126 -1.53 2.43 8.86
CA MET A 126 -1.20 3.27 10.00
C MET A 126 -0.37 2.48 11.00
N PHE A 127 0.79 2.98 11.34
CA PHE A 127 1.70 2.33 12.27
C PHE A 127 1.23 2.51 13.70
N SER A 128 0.96 1.38 14.38
CA SER A 128 0.69 1.33 15.82
C SER A 128 1.98 1.34 16.64
N SER A 129 3.10 0.98 16.02
CA SER A 129 4.45 1.05 16.57
C SER A 129 5.47 1.14 15.41
N ALA A 130 6.75 1.27 15.70
CA ALA A 130 7.81 1.27 14.67
C ALA A 130 7.85 -0.02 13.83
N THR A 131 7.26 -1.11 14.29
CA THR A 131 7.37 -2.44 13.66
C THR A 131 6.04 -3.13 13.39
N ALA A 132 4.91 -2.44 13.63
CA ALA A 132 3.58 -3.00 13.40
C ALA A 132 2.64 -1.95 12.82
N TYR A 133 1.81 -2.33 11.87
CA TYR A 133 0.83 -1.45 11.24
C TYR A 133 -0.56 -2.08 11.22
N VAL A 134 -1.56 -1.22 11.23
CA VAL A 134 -2.95 -1.54 10.92
C VAL A 134 -3.20 -1.19 9.47
N PHE A 135 -3.91 -2.04 8.76
CA PHE A 135 -4.15 -1.94 7.32
C PHE A 135 -5.66 -1.98 7.05
N THR A 136 -6.15 -1.09 6.24
CA THR A 136 -7.56 -1.03 5.86
C THR A 136 -7.71 -0.57 4.42
N ARG A 137 -8.71 -1.11 3.72
CA ARG A 137 -9.14 -0.56 2.43
C ARG A 137 -9.96 0.69 2.67
N THR A 138 -9.70 1.74 1.91
CA THR A 138 -10.38 3.04 2.02
C THR A 138 -11.10 3.45 0.73
N ALA A 139 -10.79 2.77 -0.38
CA ALA A 139 -11.51 2.92 -1.65
C ALA A 139 -11.27 1.73 -2.58
#